data_96fa8562c97839644041955fdfe41b80
#
_entry.id   96fa8562c97839644041955fdfe41b80
#
_cell.length_a   1.000
_cell.length_b   1.000
_cell.length_c   1.000
_cell.angle_alpha   90.00
_cell.angle_beta   90.00
_cell.angle_gamma   90.00
#
_symmetry.space_group_name_H-M   'P 1'
#
loop_
_entity.id
_entity.type
_entity.pdbx_description
1 polymer ?
#
loop_
_entity_poly.entity_id
_entity_poly.type
_entity_poly.pdbx_seq_one_letter_code
_entity_poly.pdbx_strand_id
1 'polypeptide(L)'
;MKNGGGKTGEPEAPPDGAGGPIIQQLFDPTSYKSVHNLATNTEKRNFEDLMKKTAEAIFMAKCLKFNGFFGDGETDSSEETRKAEGFISSLLLRHLQIASTNGLEMAECLLKNNDVTKFDIIPVGGAIFPTMSFFNHSCYPNALRLGYQGYQVYYSKIFF
;
A
#
# COMPACT_ATOMS: atom_id res chain seq x y z
N MET A 1 -40.11 -13.21 -44.19
CA MET A 1 -38.96 -12.51 -43.66
C MET A 1 -39.07 -12.51 -42.14
N LYS A 2 -38.28 -13.30 -41.44
CA LYS A 2 -38.27 -13.40 -39.96
C LYS A 2 -37.00 -12.72 -39.47
N ASN A 3 -37.16 -11.63 -38.69
CA ASN A 3 -36.09 -10.92 -38.06
C ASN A 3 -35.58 -11.72 -36.84
N GLY A 4 -34.34 -12.19 -36.90
CA GLY A 4 -33.62 -12.77 -35.78
C GLY A 4 -32.95 -11.68 -34.95
N GLY A 5 -33.50 -11.38 -33.77
CA GLY A 5 -32.84 -10.51 -32.78
C GLY A 5 -31.73 -11.26 -32.08
N GLY A 6 -30.49 -10.89 -32.33
CA GLY A 6 -29.33 -11.35 -31.57
C GLY A 6 -29.35 -10.73 -30.17
N LYS A 7 -29.52 -11.54 -29.14
CA LYS A 7 -29.27 -11.16 -27.76
C LYS A 7 -27.76 -11.13 -27.56
N THR A 8 -27.21 -9.94 -27.30
CA THR A 8 -25.88 -9.76 -26.74
C THR A 8 -25.90 -10.28 -25.31
N GLY A 9 -25.34 -11.47 -25.09
CA GLY A 9 -25.18 -12.01 -23.74
C GLY A 9 -24.15 -11.18 -22.98
N GLU A 10 -24.59 -10.50 -21.94
CA GLU A 10 -23.70 -10.05 -20.89
C GLU A 10 -23.05 -11.29 -20.24
N PRO A 11 -21.77 -11.24 -19.88
CA PRO A 11 -21.15 -12.36 -19.18
C PRO A 11 -21.84 -12.54 -17.82
N GLU A 12 -22.46 -13.72 -17.63
CA GLU A 12 -23.04 -14.13 -16.35
C GLU A 12 -21.94 -14.08 -15.27
N ALA A 13 -22.25 -13.43 -14.15
CA ALA A 13 -21.41 -13.48 -12.97
C ALA A 13 -21.28 -14.94 -12.50
N PRO A 14 -20.08 -15.40 -12.10
CA PRO A 14 -19.90 -16.77 -11.61
C PRO A 14 -20.75 -17.01 -10.37
N PRO A 15 -21.32 -18.22 -10.19
CA PRO A 15 -22.17 -18.54 -9.06
C PRO A 15 -21.39 -18.41 -7.74
N ASP A 16 -22.01 -17.77 -6.76
CA ASP A 16 -21.51 -17.66 -5.40
C ASP A 16 -21.19 -19.05 -4.84
N GLY A 17 -19.90 -19.34 -4.65
CA GLY A 17 -19.44 -20.60 -4.06
C GLY A 17 -18.38 -21.39 -4.84
N ALA A 18 -18.07 -21.03 -6.08
CA ALA A 18 -16.92 -21.61 -6.78
C ALA A 18 -15.65 -20.87 -6.34
N GLY A 19 -14.76 -21.57 -5.60
CA GLY A 19 -13.50 -21.02 -5.14
C GLY A 19 -12.74 -20.37 -6.29
N GLY A 20 -12.46 -19.10 -6.16
CA GLY A 20 -11.62 -18.36 -7.10
C GLY A 20 -10.24 -19.05 -7.26
N PRO A 21 -9.43 -18.65 -8.25
CA PRO A 21 -8.12 -19.24 -8.46
C PRO A 21 -7.31 -19.23 -7.16
N ILE A 22 -6.52 -20.27 -6.94
CA ILE A 22 -5.74 -20.51 -5.69
C ILE A 22 -5.02 -19.24 -5.20
N ILE A 23 -4.57 -18.38 -6.12
CA ILE A 23 -3.92 -17.11 -5.81
C ILE A 23 -4.86 -16.14 -5.08
N GLN A 24 -6.15 -16.07 -5.42
CA GLN A 24 -7.13 -15.23 -4.73
C GLN A 24 -7.44 -15.74 -3.31
N GLN A 25 -7.30 -17.04 -3.05
CA GLN A 25 -7.44 -17.59 -1.69
C GLN A 25 -6.21 -17.32 -0.82
N LEU A 26 -5.02 -17.19 -1.43
CA LEU A 26 -3.76 -16.95 -0.73
C LEU A 26 -3.46 -15.45 -0.52
N PHE A 27 -3.98 -14.57 -1.37
CA PHE A 27 -3.69 -13.15 -1.35
C PHE A 27 -4.94 -12.32 -1.66
N ASP A 28 -5.37 -11.56 -0.66
CA ASP A 28 -6.44 -10.57 -0.80
C ASP A 28 -5.85 -9.16 -0.68
N PRO A 29 -5.74 -8.41 -1.79
CA PRO A 29 -5.15 -7.07 -1.78
C PRO A 29 -5.98 -6.04 -0.99
N THR A 30 -7.25 -6.33 -0.71
CA THR A 30 -8.15 -5.46 0.05
C THR A 30 -8.03 -5.68 1.56
N SER A 31 -7.42 -6.81 1.98
CA SER A 31 -7.23 -7.15 3.38
C SER A 31 -6.03 -6.43 3.97
N TYR A 32 -6.19 -5.88 5.20
CA TYR A 32 -5.06 -5.36 5.97
C TYR A 32 -3.92 -6.37 6.14
N LYS A 33 -4.21 -7.67 6.17
CA LYS A 33 -3.19 -8.73 6.27
C LYS A 33 -2.17 -8.66 5.13
N SER A 34 -2.59 -8.25 3.94
CA SER A 34 -1.69 -8.13 2.78
C SER A 34 -0.65 -7.03 2.98
N VAL A 35 -0.99 -5.93 3.65
CA VAL A 35 -0.05 -4.88 4.06
C VAL A 35 0.80 -5.34 5.23
N HIS A 36 0.16 -5.90 6.27
CA HIS A 36 0.86 -6.33 7.49
C HIS A 36 1.95 -7.37 7.22
N ASN A 37 1.75 -8.25 6.24
CA ASN A 37 2.68 -9.32 5.89
C ASN A 37 3.79 -8.92 4.92
N LEU A 38 3.82 -7.67 4.46
CA LEU A 38 4.91 -7.17 3.63
C LEU A 38 6.26 -7.20 4.37
N ALA A 39 7.32 -7.30 3.59
CA ALA A 39 8.68 -7.35 4.12
C ALA A 39 9.04 -6.09 4.90
N THR A 40 9.61 -6.26 6.08
CA THR A 40 10.16 -5.18 6.92
C THR A 40 11.65 -4.97 6.69
N ASN A 41 12.35 -6.03 6.26
CA ASN A 41 13.81 -6.11 6.14
C ASN A 41 14.55 -5.71 7.44
N THR A 42 13.96 -6.00 8.59
CA THR A 42 14.50 -5.62 9.92
C THR A 42 15.94 -6.07 10.08
N GLU A 43 16.26 -7.28 9.68
CA GLU A 43 17.58 -7.90 9.80
C GLU A 43 18.65 -7.29 8.88
N LYS A 44 18.24 -6.54 7.87
CA LYS A 44 19.12 -5.88 6.90
C LYS A 44 19.33 -4.39 7.21
N ARG A 45 18.60 -3.86 8.19
CA ARG A 45 18.68 -2.44 8.57
C ARG A 45 19.89 -2.17 9.43
N ASN A 46 20.52 -1.01 9.23
CA ASN A 46 21.57 -0.56 10.14
C ASN A 46 20.96 -0.06 11.46
N PHE A 47 21.83 0.08 12.46
CA PHE A 47 21.44 0.51 13.81
C PHE A 47 20.78 1.89 13.83
N GLU A 48 21.31 2.83 13.06
CA GLU A 48 20.80 4.21 13.00
C GLU A 48 19.37 4.26 12.48
N ASP A 49 19.06 3.54 11.38
CA ASP A 49 17.70 3.45 10.82
C ASP A 49 16.73 2.79 11.80
N LEU A 50 17.18 1.73 12.49
CA LEU A 50 16.34 1.06 13.51
C LEU A 50 16.04 2.00 14.68
N MET A 51 17.05 2.71 15.19
CA MET A 51 16.88 3.66 16.29
C MET A 51 15.96 4.82 15.91
N LYS A 52 16.12 5.37 14.71
CA LYS A 52 15.25 6.42 14.20
C LYS A 52 13.81 5.98 14.13
N LYS A 53 13.53 4.85 13.49
CA LYS A 53 12.14 4.31 13.36
C LYS A 53 11.54 3.95 14.71
N THR A 54 12.34 3.45 15.63
CA THR A 54 11.88 3.16 17.01
C THR A 54 11.47 4.44 17.74
N ALA A 55 12.30 5.48 17.65
CA ALA A 55 11.99 6.78 18.24
C ALA A 55 10.72 7.41 17.61
N GLU A 56 10.60 7.34 16.29
CA GLU A 56 9.39 7.79 15.56
C GLU A 56 8.14 7.04 16.01
N ALA A 57 8.21 5.71 16.14
CA ALA A 57 7.08 4.88 16.58
C ALA A 57 6.64 5.22 18.01
N ILE A 58 7.60 5.38 18.93
CA ILE A 58 7.33 5.77 20.32
C ILE A 58 6.71 7.18 20.35
N PHE A 59 7.26 8.12 19.60
CA PHE A 59 6.73 9.49 19.52
C PHE A 59 5.29 9.49 19.03
N MET A 60 4.99 8.76 17.95
CA MET A 60 3.63 8.64 17.41
C MET A 60 2.66 8.02 18.42
N ALA A 61 3.09 6.97 19.14
CA ALA A 61 2.27 6.35 20.18
C ALA A 61 2.00 7.33 21.33
N LYS A 62 2.97 8.16 21.72
CA LYS A 62 2.78 9.23 22.72
C LYS A 62 1.80 10.30 22.23
N CYS A 63 1.88 10.69 20.96
CA CYS A 63 0.90 11.60 20.37
C CYS A 63 -0.52 11.01 20.40
N LEU A 64 -0.68 9.72 20.10
CA LEU A 64 -1.97 9.02 20.21
C LEU A 64 -2.48 9.03 21.65
N LYS A 65 -1.61 8.73 22.60
CA LYS A 65 -1.96 8.76 24.04
C LYS A 65 -2.42 10.15 24.46
N PHE A 66 -1.66 11.18 24.12
CA PHE A 66 -2.00 12.58 24.44
C PHE A 66 -3.37 12.98 23.88
N ASN A 67 -3.76 12.45 22.71
CA ASN A 67 -5.07 12.67 22.10
C ASN A 67 -6.17 11.70 22.57
N GLY A 68 -5.98 10.96 23.65
CA GLY A 68 -7.00 10.11 24.27
C GLY A 68 -7.29 8.80 23.53
N PHE A 69 -6.40 8.36 22.60
CA PHE A 69 -6.61 7.13 21.83
C PHE A 69 -6.72 5.87 22.72
N PHE A 70 -6.06 5.85 23.86
CA PHE A 70 -6.04 4.71 24.78
C PHE A 70 -7.02 4.81 25.95
N GLY A 71 -7.94 5.80 25.97
CA GLY A 71 -8.88 6.07 27.07
C GLY A 71 -8.73 7.47 27.66
N ASP A 72 -9.22 7.69 28.88
CA ASP A 72 -9.43 9.02 29.48
C ASP A 72 -8.15 9.86 29.79
N GLY A 73 -7.20 9.92 28.84
CA GLY A 73 -6.13 10.90 28.86
C GLY A 73 -4.80 10.44 29.49
N GLU A 74 -3.89 11.39 29.68
CA GLU A 74 -2.51 11.17 30.16
C GLU A 74 -2.38 10.48 31.51
N THR A 75 -3.43 10.46 32.32
CA THR A 75 -3.43 9.96 33.70
C THR A 75 -3.74 8.48 33.84
N ASP A 76 -4.28 7.84 32.78
CA ASP A 76 -4.52 6.39 32.85
C ASP A 76 -3.21 5.60 32.67
N SER A 77 -2.67 5.18 33.81
CA SER A 77 -1.47 4.34 33.91
C SER A 77 -1.81 2.88 34.20
N SER A 78 -3.03 2.45 33.88
CA SER A 78 -3.44 1.05 34.08
C SER A 78 -2.51 0.09 33.31
N GLU A 79 -2.41 -1.14 33.79
CA GLU A 79 -1.61 -2.18 33.14
C GLU A 79 -2.14 -2.48 31.71
N GLU A 80 -3.45 -2.37 31.51
CA GLU A 80 -4.11 -2.57 30.23
C GLU A 80 -3.74 -1.47 29.24
N THR A 81 -3.77 -0.21 29.65
CA THR A 81 -3.35 0.94 28.84
C THR A 81 -1.89 0.83 28.45
N ARG A 82 -1.01 0.41 29.37
CA ARG A 82 0.42 0.22 29.07
C ARG A 82 0.64 -0.91 28.06
N LYS A 83 -0.10 -2.00 28.14
CA LYS A 83 -0.04 -3.10 27.16
C LYS A 83 -0.53 -2.64 25.79
N ALA A 84 -1.64 -1.91 25.73
CA ALA A 84 -2.17 -1.35 24.50
C ALA A 84 -1.16 -0.36 23.86
N GLU A 85 -0.56 0.54 24.65
CA GLU A 85 0.48 1.47 24.19
C GLU A 85 1.71 0.72 23.62
N GLY A 86 2.16 -0.33 24.31
CA GLY A 86 3.26 -1.18 23.84
C GLY A 86 2.94 -1.91 22.54
N PHE A 87 1.74 -2.45 22.43
CA PHE A 87 1.28 -3.11 21.20
C PHE A 87 1.22 -2.15 20.02
N ILE A 88 0.59 -0.98 20.19
CA ILE A 88 0.48 0.03 19.14
C ILE A 88 1.85 0.57 18.75
N SER A 89 2.75 0.82 19.70
CA SER A 89 4.14 1.24 19.40
C SER A 89 4.87 0.22 18.53
N SER A 90 4.71 -1.06 18.84
CA SER A 90 5.30 -2.16 18.05
C SER A 90 4.70 -2.24 16.65
N LEU A 91 3.41 -2.03 16.53
CA LEU A 91 2.70 -2.01 15.25
C LEU A 91 3.13 -0.82 14.38
N LEU A 92 3.27 0.36 14.97
CA LEU A 92 3.78 1.55 14.31
C LEU A 92 5.22 1.35 13.81
N LEU A 93 6.10 0.76 14.63
CA LEU A 93 7.45 0.42 14.20
C LEU A 93 7.45 -0.50 12.99
N ARG A 94 6.61 -1.56 13.03
CA ARG A 94 6.44 -2.47 11.90
C ARG A 94 5.98 -1.73 10.64
N HIS A 95 4.98 -0.83 10.75
CA HIS A 95 4.48 -0.07 9.60
C HIS A 95 5.51 0.91 9.04
N LEU A 96 6.31 1.57 9.88
CA LEU A 96 7.41 2.43 9.43
C LEU A 96 8.45 1.63 8.63
N GLN A 97 8.76 0.41 9.07
CA GLN A 97 9.66 -0.49 8.34
C GLN A 97 9.05 -0.95 7.01
N ILE A 98 7.77 -1.34 7.01
CA ILE A 98 7.04 -1.72 5.79
C ILE A 98 7.02 -0.56 4.80
N ALA A 99 6.64 0.63 5.26
CA ALA A 99 6.55 1.83 4.41
C ALA A 99 7.89 2.17 3.76
N SER A 100 8.99 2.08 4.52
CA SER A 100 10.32 2.37 3.99
C SER A 100 10.88 1.30 3.03
N THR A 101 10.30 0.08 3.05
CA THR A 101 10.71 -1.02 2.17
C THR A 101 9.82 -1.14 0.93
N ASN A 102 8.50 -0.94 1.11
CA ASN A 102 7.48 -1.23 0.09
C ASN A 102 6.71 0.03 -0.35
N GLY A 103 7.02 1.19 0.27
CA GLY A 103 6.38 2.45 -0.09
C GLY A 103 6.78 2.89 -1.50
N LEU A 104 5.81 3.36 -2.24
CA LEU A 104 5.97 3.88 -3.58
C LEU A 104 5.60 5.36 -3.61
N GLU A 105 6.44 6.16 -4.22
CA GLU A 105 6.09 7.55 -4.50
C GLU A 105 4.92 7.59 -5.49
N MET A 106 3.93 8.41 -5.17
CA MET A 106 2.83 8.74 -6.05
C MET A 106 3.06 10.12 -6.64
N ALA A 107 2.99 10.20 -7.95
CA ALA A 107 3.09 11.44 -8.70
C ALA A 107 1.98 11.52 -9.73
N GLU A 108 1.50 12.70 -10.00
CA GLU A 108 0.58 12.98 -11.09
C GLU A 108 1.31 13.61 -12.26
N CYS A 109 0.93 13.20 -13.48
CA CYS A 109 1.38 13.82 -14.71
C CYS A 109 0.38 14.88 -15.15
N LEU A 110 0.76 16.15 -15.08
CA LEU A 110 -0.05 17.26 -15.58
C LEU A 110 0.41 17.68 -16.96
N LEU A 111 -0.49 17.62 -17.93
CA LEU A 111 -0.21 18.10 -19.29
C LEU A 111 -0.10 19.62 -19.31
N LYS A 112 0.94 20.14 -19.95
CA LYS A 112 1.09 21.59 -20.21
C LYS A 112 0.35 21.97 -21.49
N ASN A 113 -0.61 22.88 -21.38
CA ASN A 113 -1.34 23.44 -22.52
C ASN A 113 -1.99 22.37 -23.44
N ASN A 114 -2.45 21.26 -22.87
CA ASN A 114 -2.96 20.10 -23.61
C ASN A 114 -1.95 19.48 -24.61
N ASP A 115 -0.67 19.74 -24.44
CA ASP A 115 0.40 19.17 -25.23
C ASP A 115 0.87 17.85 -24.59
N VAL A 116 0.55 16.73 -25.23
CA VAL A 116 0.90 15.38 -24.75
C VAL A 116 2.42 15.10 -24.71
N THR A 117 3.21 15.98 -25.33
CA THR A 117 4.69 15.87 -25.30
C THR A 117 5.32 16.65 -24.16
N LYS A 118 4.54 17.48 -23.46
CA LYS A 118 5.00 18.34 -22.36
C LYS A 118 4.16 18.11 -21.12
N PHE A 119 4.77 17.54 -20.10
CA PHE A 119 4.11 17.30 -18.83
C PHE A 119 5.03 17.63 -17.66
N ASP A 120 4.44 18.00 -16.55
CA ASP A 120 5.10 18.09 -15.26
C ASP A 120 4.74 16.85 -14.44
N ILE A 121 5.71 16.31 -13.73
CA ILE A 121 5.49 15.25 -12.75
C ILE A 121 5.44 15.93 -11.38
N ILE A 122 4.29 15.90 -10.74
CA ILE A 122 4.08 16.51 -9.43
C ILE A 122 3.97 15.37 -8.39
N PRO A 123 4.91 15.27 -7.44
CA PRO A 123 4.79 14.31 -6.36
C PRO A 123 3.60 14.69 -5.46
N VAL A 124 2.68 13.76 -5.26
CA VAL A 124 1.46 13.95 -4.43
C VAL A 124 1.55 13.21 -3.11
N GLY A 125 2.46 12.26 -2.96
CA GLY A 125 2.63 11.53 -1.71
C GLY A 125 3.29 10.17 -1.86
N GLY A 126 3.13 9.35 -0.84
CA GLY A 126 3.59 7.96 -0.82
C GLY A 126 2.44 7.02 -0.49
N ALA A 127 2.44 5.83 -1.06
CA ALA A 127 1.45 4.80 -0.77
C ALA A 127 2.06 3.40 -0.80
N ILE A 128 1.37 2.46 -0.17
CA ILE A 128 1.71 1.04 -0.18
C ILE A 128 0.65 0.33 -1.00
N PHE A 129 1.10 -0.35 -2.05
CA PHE A 129 0.25 -1.18 -2.89
C PHE A 129 0.69 -2.63 -2.75
N PRO A 130 -0.02 -3.48 -1.99
CA PRO A 130 0.43 -4.84 -1.73
C PRO A 130 0.69 -5.66 -3.00
N THR A 131 -0.16 -5.53 -4.02
CA THR A 131 0.03 -6.19 -5.32
C THR A 131 1.29 -5.72 -6.04
N MET A 132 1.61 -4.42 -5.90
CA MET A 132 2.79 -3.82 -6.53
C MET A 132 4.09 -4.25 -5.86
N SER A 133 4.03 -4.62 -4.58
CA SER A 133 5.19 -5.10 -3.82
C SER A 133 5.72 -6.46 -4.30
N PHE A 134 5.01 -7.15 -5.20
CA PHE A 134 5.51 -8.35 -5.87
C PHE A 134 6.50 -8.06 -7.01
N PHE A 135 6.55 -6.81 -7.49
CA PHE A 135 7.53 -6.43 -8.52
C PHE A 135 8.86 -6.05 -7.88
N ASN A 136 9.91 -6.74 -8.29
CA ASN A 136 11.26 -6.42 -7.85
C ASN A 136 11.81 -5.18 -8.55
N HIS A 137 12.70 -4.46 -7.85
CA HIS A 137 13.44 -3.37 -8.44
C HIS A 137 14.42 -3.86 -9.53
N SER A 138 14.48 -3.11 -10.64
CA SER A 138 15.53 -3.23 -11.64
C SER A 138 15.99 -1.84 -12.08
N CYS A 139 17.31 -1.61 -12.08
CA CYS A 139 17.88 -0.37 -12.61
C CYS A 139 17.76 -0.27 -14.15
N TYR A 140 17.51 -1.41 -14.81
CA TYR A 140 17.18 -1.49 -16.23
C TYR A 140 15.85 -2.24 -16.38
N PRO A 141 14.71 -1.56 -16.08
CA PRO A 141 13.41 -2.20 -16.00
C PRO A 141 12.84 -2.53 -17.37
N ASN A 142 12.15 -3.66 -17.44
CA ASN A 142 11.31 -4.05 -18.58
C ASN A 142 9.84 -3.66 -18.41
N ALA A 143 9.50 -3.04 -17.27
CA ALA A 143 8.17 -2.50 -17.01
C ALA A 143 8.30 -1.10 -16.40
N LEU A 144 7.44 -0.19 -16.82
CA LEU A 144 7.34 1.17 -16.29
C LEU A 144 6.07 1.31 -15.46
N ARG A 145 6.17 2.12 -14.42
CA ARG A 145 5.05 2.50 -13.59
C ARG A 145 4.66 3.94 -13.87
N LEU A 146 3.37 4.17 -14.10
CA LEU A 146 2.80 5.50 -14.25
C LEU A 146 1.61 5.66 -13.31
N GLY A 147 1.54 6.83 -12.64
CA GLY A 147 0.36 7.28 -11.91
C GLY A 147 -0.59 8.02 -12.85
N TYR A 148 -1.85 7.65 -12.85
CA TYR A 148 -2.88 8.35 -13.60
C TYR A 148 -4.21 8.34 -12.82
N GLN A 149 -4.75 9.51 -12.53
CA GLN A 149 -6.04 9.69 -11.84
C GLN A 149 -6.23 8.81 -10.59
N GLY A 150 -5.20 8.74 -9.74
CA GLY A 150 -5.24 7.93 -8.51
C GLY A 150 -4.96 6.43 -8.71
N TYR A 151 -4.77 5.98 -9.93
CA TYR A 151 -4.38 4.61 -10.25
C TYR A 151 -2.89 4.49 -10.54
N GLN A 152 -2.31 3.33 -10.23
CA GLN A 152 -0.97 2.97 -10.67
C GLN A 152 -1.09 1.95 -11.81
N VAL A 153 -0.51 2.27 -12.95
CA VAL A 153 -0.55 1.41 -14.14
C VAL A 153 0.86 0.97 -14.49
N TYR A 154 1.05 -0.32 -14.75
CA TYR A 154 2.29 -0.84 -15.28
C TYR A 154 2.19 -1.05 -16.78
N TYR A 155 3.20 -0.57 -17.48
CA TYR A 155 3.42 -0.89 -18.88
C TYR A 155 4.65 -1.76 -19.01
N SER A 156 4.52 -2.91 -19.66
CA SER A 156 5.69 -3.67 -20.11
C SER A 156 6.31 -2.98 -21.32
N LYS A 157 7.61 -2.71 -21.24
CA LYS A 157 8.36 -2.23 -22.39
C LYS A 157 8.82 -3.46 -23.17
N ILE A 158 8.12 -3.78 -24.25
CA ILE A 158 8.60 -4.78 -25.21
C ILE A 158 9.65 -4.06 -26.05
N PHE A 159 10.92 -4.42 -25.87
CA PHE A 159 11.96 -4.04 -26.81
C PHE A 159 11.93 -5.07 -27.96
N PHE A 160 11.63 -4.61 -29.14
CA PHE A 160 11.90 -5.34 -30.37
C PHE A 160 13.34 -5.05 -30.81
#